data_6af57455e26a5af56dab33ffd0206e3d
#
_entry.id   6af57455e26a5af56dab33ffd0206e3d
#
_cell.length_a   1.000
_cell.length_b   1.000
_cell.length_c   1.000
_cell.angle_alpha   90.00
_cell.angle_beta   90.00
_cell.angle_gamma   90.00
#
_symmetry.space_group_name_H-M   'P 1'
#
loop_
_entity.id
_entity.type
_entity.pdbx_description
1 polymer ?
#
loop_
_entity_poly.entity_id
_entity_poly.type
_entity_poly.pdbx_seq_one_letter_code
_entity_poly.pdbx_strand_id
1 'polypeptide(L)'
;MRSPKIRMLAACCIASLAAAPAAWAQWAVVDAPAIVQLIQEVQTTAQQLRTAKDQLLQAKQALQTMTGDRGMEQLLSGTVRNYLPSNWNQVTGALQGSGGFSALSADVQGIITANAVLSPQRLATLSPSGQQLIQNSRQWSAMQQALSHQALANASNRFAAIQTLIAAISSATDQKGILDLQARISAELGMLQNEQTKLQILNQATQAQESSLRQLGREQVIDAHGPFVARFQPTP
;
A
#
# COMPACT_ATOMS: atom_id res chain seq x y z
N MET A 1 -3.49 22.47 -69.84
CA MET A 1 -4.31 21.27 -69.53
C MET A 1 -3.66 20.56 -68.33
N ARG A 2 -4.23 20.70 -67.15
CA ARG A 2 -3.71 20.03 -65.95
C ARG A 2 -4.28 18.62 -65.91
N SER A 3 -3.41 17.63 -65.80
CA SER A 3 -3.75 16.21 -65.90
C SER A 3 -4.74 15.76 -64.81
N PRO A 4 -5.68 14.87 -65.11
CA PRO A 4 -6.70 14.41 -64.15
C PRO A 4 -6.11 13.69 -62.91
N LYS A 5 -4.88 13.21 -62.99
CA LYS A 5 -4.15 12.54 -61.89
C LYS A 5 -3.84 13.45 -60.73
N ILE A 6 -3.63 14.75 -60.97
CA ILE A 6 -3.34 15.73 -59.88
C ILE A 6 -4.63 16.08 -59.11
N ARG A 7 -5.79 16.09 -59.77
CA ARG A 7 -7.08 16.32 -59.08
C ARG A 7 -7.51 15.14 -58.24
N MET A 8 -7.15 13.93 -58.62
CA MET A 8 -7.45 12.72 -57.82
C MET A 8 -6.58 12.60 -56.58
N LEU A 9 -5.30 13.01 -56.65
CA LEU A 9 -4.40 13.05 -55.51
C LEU A 9 -4.81 14.14 -54.49
N ALA A 10 -5.25 15.30 -54.95
CA ALA A 10 -5.74 16.37 -54.09
C ALA A 10 -7.06 16.00 -53.38
N ALA A 11 -7.95 15.25 -54.07
CA ALA A 11 -9.19 14.76 -53.46
C ALA A 11 -8.94 13.67 -52.38
N CYS A 12 -7.95 12.79 -52.57
CA CYS A 12 -7.56 11.82 -51.54
C CYS A 12 -6.94 12.46 -50.30
N CYS A 13 -6.14 13.52 -50.43
CA CYS A 13 -5.54 14.23 -49.32
C CYS A 13 -6.58 15.01 -48.50
N ILE A 14 -7.63 15.54 -49.10
CA ILE A 14 -8.72 16.23 -48.41
C ILE A 14 -9.65 15.24 -47.71
N ALA A 15 -9.89 14.07 -48.28
CA ALA A 15 -10.68 13.01 -47.66
C ALA A 15 -9.99 12.38 -46.44
N SER A 16 -8.65 12.31 -46.42
CA SER A 16 -7.90 11.80 -45.26
C SER A 16 -7.83 12.76 -44.08
N LEU A 17 -8.01 14.08 -44.27
CA LEU A 17 -8.10 15.04 -43.16
C LEU A 17 -9.49 15.08 -42.48
N ALA A 18 -10.54 14.64 -43.18
CA ALA A 18 -11.89 14.61 -42.62
C ALA A 18 -12.20 13.35 -41.82
N ALA A 19 -11.31 12.34 -41.84
CA ALA A 19 -11.42 11.09 -41.11
C ALA A 19 -10.51 11.03 -39.87
N ALA A 20 -10.07 12.17 -39.34
CA ALA A 20 -9.46 12.18 -38.01
C ALA A 20 -10.54 11.78 -37.01
N PRO A 21 -10.45 10.59 -36.40
CA PRO A 21 -11.37 10.27 -35.29
C PRO A 21 -11.19 11.37 -34.26
N ALA A 22 -12.29 12.01 -33.87
CA ALA A 22 -12.28 12.89 -32.73
C ALA A 22 -11.63 12.09 -31.58
N ALA A 23 -10.39 12.44 -31.24
CA ALA A 23 -9.75 11.92 -30.04
C ALA A 23 -10.59 12.47 -28.88
N TRP A 24 -11.62 11.73 -28.54
CA TRP A 24 -12.33 11.92 -27.29
C TRP A 24 -11.24 11.74 -26.24
N ALA A 25 -10.86 12.85 -25.61
CA ALA A 25 -10.03 12.76 -24.43
C ALA A 25 -10.70 11.71 -23.55
N GLN A 26 -10.05 10.55 -23.44
CA GLN A 26 -10.53 9.49 -22.55
C GLN A 26 -10.45 10.10 -21.15
N TRP A 27 -11.56 10.67 -20.72
CA TRP A 27 -11.80 10.94 -19.34
C TRP A 27 -11.48 9.63 -18.64
N ALA A 28 -10.60 9.68 -17.65
CA ALA A 28 -10.33 8.51 -16.85
C ALA A 28 -11.66 8.12 -16.17
N VAL A 29 -12.42 7.33 -16.91
CA VAL A 29 -13.63 6.70 -16.37
C VAL A 29 -13.10 5.87 -15.21
N VAL A 30 -13.51 6.22 -14.01
CA VAL A 30 -13.34 5.34 -12.87
C VAL A 30 -13.95 4.03 -13.30
N ASP A 31 -13.09 3.05 -13.59
CA ASP A 31 -13.53 1.76 -14.08
C ASP A 31 -14.23 1.06 -12.90
N ALA A 32 -15.55 1.27 -12.83
CA ALA A 32 -16.37 0.67 -11.78
C ALA A 32 -16.14 -0.86 -11.67
N PRO A 33 -15.97 -1.61 -12.76
CA PRO A 33 -15.50 -3.00 -12.73
C PRO A 33 -14.16 -3.18 -12.03
N ALA A 34 -13.17 -2.30 -12.26
CA ALA A 34 -11.87 -2.39 -11.59
C ALA A 34 -11.98 -2.17 -10.06
N ILE A 35 -12.85 -1.27 -9.63
CA ILE A 35 -13.14 -1.07 -8.20
C ILE A 35 -13.81 -2.31 -7.61
N VAL A 36 -14.78 -2.91 -8.33
CA VAL A 36 -15.45 -4.14 -7.87
C VAL A 36 -14.44 -5.29 -7.78
N GLN A 37 -13.54 -5.44 -8.76
CA GLN A 37 -12.46 -6.43 -8.71
C GLN A 37 -11.53 -6.19 -7.52
N LEU A 38 -11.13 -4.93 -7.26
CA LEU A 38 -10.31 -4.58 -6.12
C LEU A 38 -11.00 -4.91 -4.79
N ILE A 39 -12.31 -4.64 -4.68
CA ILE A 39 -13.10 -5.01 -3.50
C ILE A 39 -13.14 -6.53 -3.32
N GLN A 40 -13.34 -7.28 -4.42
CA GLN A 40 -13.33 -8.76 -4.37
C GLN A 40 -11.95 -9.30 -3.99
N GLU A 41 -10.86 -8.71 -4.52
CA GLU A 41 -9.50 -9.08 -4.17
C GLU A 41 -9.19 -8.80 -2.70
N VAL A 42 -9.61 -7.64 -2.19
CA VAL A 42 -9.52 -7.30 -0.76
C VAL A 42 -10.33 -8.27 0.10
N GLN A 43 -11.54 -8.64 -0.33
CA GLN A 43 -12.36 -9.63 0.38
C GLN A 43 -11.72 -11.02 0.38
N THR A 44 -11.19 -11.46 -0.77
CA THR A 44 -10.48 -12.74 -0.90
C THR A 44 -9.23 -12.77 -0.02
N THR A 45 -8.47 -11.68 -0.02
CA THR A 45 -7.27 -11.55 0.81
C THR A 45 -7.62 -11.47 2.30
N ALA A 46 -8.74 -10.84 2.65
CA ALA A 46 -9.27 -10.83 4.01
C ALA A 46 -9.72 -12.24 4.46
N GLN A 47 -10.27 -13.04 3.54
CA GLN A 47 -10.61 -14.45 3.83
C GLN A 47 -9.34 -15.30 4.00
N GLN A 48 -8.33 -15.11 3.15
CA GLN A 48 -7.02 -15.78 3.30
C GLN A 48 -6.37 -15.42 4.64
N LEU A 49 -6.46 -14.15 5.06
CA LEU A 49 -5.99 -13.69 6.35
C LEU A 49 -6.73 -14.35 7.53
N ARG A 50 -8.06 -14.53 7.40
CA ARG A 50 -8.85 -15.29 8.40
C ARG A 50 -8.40 -16.74 8.48
N THR A 51 -8.26 -17.39 7.32
CA THR A 51 -7.78 -18.79 7.26
C THR A 51 -6.38 -18.95 7.87
N ALA A 52 -5.46 -18.03 7.56
CA ALA A 52 -4.12 -18.04 8.15
C ALA A 52 -4.16 -17.80 9.67
N LYS A 53 -5.07 -16.93 10.13
CA LYS A 53 -5.31 -16.70 11.57
C LYS A 53 -5.89 -17.94 12.27
N ASP A 54 -6.82 -18.64 11.62
CA ASP A 54 -7.41 -19.87 12.15
C ASP A 54 -6.38 -21.02 12.19
N GLN A 55 -5.54 -21.14 11.18
CA GLN A 55 -4.40 -22.05 11.18
C GLN A 55 -3.41 -21.74 12.31
N LEU A 56 -3.14 -20.46 12.54
CA LEU A 56 -2.30 -20.01 13.64
C LEU A 56 -2.93 -20.32 15.02
N LEU A 57 -4.25 -20.14 15.15
CA LEU A 57 -4.99 -20.51 16.35
C LEU A 57 -4.97 -22.02 16.59
N GLN A 58 -5.17 -22.83 15.56
CA GLN A 58 -5.06 -24.29 15.62
C GLN A 58 -3.65 -24.74 15.99
N ALA A 59 -2.62 -24.16 15.35
CA ALA A 59 -1.23 -24.43 15.69
C ALA A 59 -0.90 -24.03 17.15
N LYS A 60 -1.45 -22.91 17.61
CA LYS A 60 -1.31 -22.46 19.01
C LYS A 60 -2.02 -23.40 19.99
N GLN A 61 -3.22 -23.88 19.66
CA GLN A 61 -3.96 -24.86 20.47
C GLN A 61 -3.25 -26.22 20.49
N ALA A 62 -2.76 -26.69 19.35
CA ALA A 62 -1.96 -27.91 19.28
C ALA A 62 -0.66 -27.80 20.10
N LEU A 63 -0.03 -26.61 20.07
CA LEU A 63 1.13 -26.30 20.90
C LEU A 63 0.77 -26.36 22.40
N GLN A 64 -0.37 -25.76 22.80
CA GLN A 64 -0.84 -25.76 24.19
C GLN A 64 -1.19 -27.14 24.74
N THR A 65 -1.71 -28.03 23.91
CA THR A 65 -2.04 -29.42 24.33
C THR A 65 -0.82 -30.33 24.47
N MET A 66 0.32 -29.95 23.87
CA MET A 66 1.59 -30.68 23.95
C MET A 66 2.57 -30.16 25.01
N THR A 67 2.31 -29.00 25.63
CA THR A 67 3.23 -28.34 26.54
C THR A 67 3.10 -28.79 27.99
N GLY A 68 3.99 -29.68 28.43
CA GLY A 68 4.57 -29.53 29.78
C GLY A 68 5.73 -28.51 29.65
N ASP A 69 5.72 -27.51 30.50
CA ASP A 69 6.62 -26.35 30.52
C ASP A 69 8.09 -26.76 30.43
N ARG A 70 8.78 -26.42 29.33
CA ARG A 70 10.20 -26.70 29.08
C ARG A 70 11.01 -25.42 28.83
N GLY A 71 10.46 -24.26 29.16
CA GLY A 71 11.14 -22.96 29.02
C GLY A 71 11.29 -22.50 27.56
N MET A 72 10.75 -23.25 26.55
CA MET A 72 10.82 -22.93 25.14
C MET A 72 10.03 -21.65 24.81
N GLU A 73 9.06 -21.26 25.67
CA GLU A 73 8.33 -19.99 25.51
C GLU A 73 9.21 -18.76 25.69
N GLN A 74 10.29 -18.90 26.46
CA GLN A 74 11.18 -17.76 26.76
C GLN A 74 12.16 -17.46 25.64
N LEU A 75 12.42 -18.41 24.73
CA LEU A 75 13.38 -18.25 23.64
C LEU A 75 13.05 -17.09 22.67
N LEU A 76 11.81 -16.61 22.64
CA LEU A 76 11.36 -15.53 21.76
C LEU A 76 10.54 -14.46 22.49
N SER A 77 10.76 -14.29 23.80
CA SER A 77 9.97 -13.36 24.63
C SER A 77 10.11 -11.88 24.23
N GLY A 78 11.13 -11.50 23.48
CA GLY A 78 11.38 -10.13 23.01
C GLY A 78 10.93 -9.83 21.57
N THR A 79 10.31 -10.80 20.85
CA THR A 79 9.96 -10.61 19.45
C THR A 79 8.68 -9.81 19.31
N VAL A 80 8.73 -8.62 18.70
CA VAL A 80 7.56 -7.79 18.39
C VAL A 80 6.74 -8.47 17.28
N ARG A 81 5.47 -8.78 17.59
CA ARG A 81 4.61 -9.56 16.69
C ARG A 81 3.49 -8.75 16.03
N ASN A 82 3.12 -7.59 16.55
CA ASN A 82 1.99 -6.79 16.10
C ASN A 82 2.41 -5.34 15.81
N TYR A 83 3.40 -5.18 14.92
CA TYR A 83 3.88 -3.85 14.52
C TYR A 83 3.08 -3.24 13.37
N LEU A 84 2.29 -4.05 12.65
CA LEU A 84 1.47 -3.59 11.53
C LEU A 84 0.03 -3.31 11.95
N PRO A 85 -0.57 -2.21 11.46
CA PRO A 85 -1.99 -1.95 11.62
C PRO A 85 -2.84 -3.11 11.08
N SER A 86 -3.92 -3.45 11.78
CA SER A 86 -4.80 -4.55 11.42
C SER A 86 -6.12 -4.10 10.80
N ASN A 87 -6.39 -2.80 10.80
CA ASN A 87 -7.58 -2.21 10.19
C ASN A 87 -7.30 -0.77 9.74
N TRP A 88 -8.22 -0.23 8.94
CA TRP A 88 -8.06 1.11 8.36
C TRP A 88 -8.02 2.23 9.39
N ASN A 89 -8.77 2.12 10.48
CA ASN A 89 -8.77 3.12 11.55
C ASN A 89 -7.40 3.21 12.25
N GLN A 90 -6.71 2.09 12.38
CA GLN A 90 -5.35 2.08 12.92
C GLN A 90 -4.34 2.70 11.95
N VAL A 91 -4.52 2.50 10.63
CA VAL A 91 -3.68 3.15 9.61
C VAL A 91 -3.86 4.67 9.67
N THR A 92 -5.09 5.14 9.67
CA THR A 92 -5.39 6.59 9.77
C THR A 92 -4.96 7.16 11.12
N GLY A 93 -5.13 6.41 12.20
CA GLY A 93 -4.62 6.77 13.53
C GLY A 93 -3.09 6.92 13.56
N ALA A 94 -2.36 6.02 12.92
CA ALA A 94 -0.90 6.11 12.79
C ALA A 94 -0.45 7.35 12.00
N LEU A 95 -1.19 7.72 10.94
CA LEU A 95 -0.95 8.97 10.19
C LEU A 95 -1.13 10.22 11.06
N GLN A 96 -2.08 10.19 11.98
CA GLN A 96 -2.43 11.31 12.87
C GLN A 96 -1.64 11.31 14.18
N GLY A 97 -0.72 10.37 14.39
CA GLY A 97 0.03 10.24 15.64
C GLY A 97 -0.78 9.61 16.77
N SER A 98 -1.92 9.00 16.48
CA SER A 98 -2.82 8.33 17.41
C SER A 98 -2.90 6.82 17.12
N GLY A 99 -3.55 6.03 17.96
CA GLY A 99 -3.88 4.62 17.60
C GLY A 99 -2.87 3.55 18.01
N GLY A 100 -1.92 3.84 18.90
CA GLY A 100 -1.07 2.81 19.53
C GLY A 100 0.14 2.34 18.71
N PHE A 101 0.41 2.95 17.55
CA PHE A 101 1.56 2.67 16.67
C PHE A 101 2.57 3.81 16.71
N SER A 102 3.09 4.15 17.89
CA SER A 102 3.96 5.30 18.10
C SER A 102 5.25 5.27 17.28
N ALA A 103 5.87 4.09 17.12
CA ALA A 103 7.06 3.93 16.29
C ALA A 103 6.77 4.21 14.81
N LEU A 104 5.68 3.64 14.28
CA LEU A 104 5.26 3.89 12.89
C LEU A 104 4.92 5.36 12.67
N SER A 105 4.20 5.99 13.60
CA SER A 105 3.86 7.41 13.56
C SER A 105 5.11 8.30 13.58
N ALA A 106 6.09 7.98 14.41
CA ALA A 106 7.36 8.71 14.47
C ALA A 106 8.14 8.61 13.17
N ASP A 107 8.22 7.40 12.58
CA ASP A 107 8.85 7.19 11.27
C ASP A 107 8.16 8.00 10.18
N VAL A 108 6.82 7.98 10.13
CA VAL A 108 6.03 8.76 9.17
C VAL A 108 6.33 10.25 9.30
N GLN A 109 6.32 10.81 10.51
CA GLN A 109 6.61 12.22 10.73
C GLN A 109 8.06 12.58 10.37
N GLY A 110 9.01 11.71 10.70
CA GLY A 110 10.41 11.86 10.32
C GLY A 110 10.59 11.91 8.81
N ILE A 111 9.95 11.00 8.08
CA ILE A 111 9.99 10.94 6.61
C ILE A 111 9.32 12.17 5.99
N ILE A 112 8.15 12.60 6.49
CA ILE A 112 7.49 13.82 6.02
C ILE A 112 8.42 15.01 6.18
N THR A 113 9.07 15.15 7.32
CA THR A 113 9.97 16.27 7.60
C THR A 113 11.20 16.24 6.69
N ALA A 114 11.79 15.06 6.50
CA ALA A 114 12.98 14.89 5.64
C ALA A 114 12.70 15.15 4.15
N ASN A 115 11.49 14.81 3.67
CA ASN A 115 11.12 14.90 2.26
C ASN A 115 10.35 16.17 1.91
N ALA A 116 10.10 17.08 2.88
CA ALA A 116 9.33 18.31 2.66
C ALA A 116 10.15 19.34 1.89
N VAL A 117 9.95 19.45 0.58
CA VAL A 117 10.59 20.47 -0.27
C VAL A 117 9.93 21.85 -0.11
N LEU A 118 8.59 21.89 -0.03
CA LEU A 118 7.87 23.15 0.17
C LEU A 118 7.89 23.53 1.65
N SER A 119 8.39 24.75 1.93
CA SER A 119 8.30 25.32 3.28
C SER A 119 6.86 25.56 3.71
N PRO A 120 6.57 25.61 5.03
CA PRO A 120 5.23 25.91 5.53
C PRO A 120 4.68 27.24 4.98
N GLN A 121 5.53 28.25 4.81
CA GLN A 121 5.17 29.57 4.26
C GLN A 121 4.71 29.45 2.80
N ARG A 122 5.44 28.68 1.97
CA ARG A 122 5.05 28.42 0.59
C ARG A 122 3.79 27.57 0.49
N LEU A 123 3.63 26.62 1.38
CA LEU A 123 2.42 25.80 1.42
C LEU A 123 1.19 26.67 1.74
N ALA A 124 1.32 27.64 2.67
CA ALA A 124 0.25 28.56 3.05
C ALA A 124 -0.21 29.51 1.92
N THR A 125 0.59 29.70 0.86
CA THR A 125 0.19 30.50 -0.31
C THR A 125 -0.71 29.75 -1.30
N LEU A 126 -0.86 28.44 -1.14
CA LEU A 126 -1.72 27.64 -1.99
C LEU A 126 -3.18 27.71 -1.55
N SER A 127 -4.09 27.35 -2.46
CA SER A 127 -5.50 27.16 -2.10
C SER A 127 -5.66 26.12 -0.99
N PRO A 128 -6.70 26.19 -0.14
CA PRO A 128 -6.93 25.21 0.92
C PRO A 128 -6.98 23.76 0.39
N SER A 129 -7.60 23.54 -0.77
CA SER A 129 -7.64 22.25 -1.44
C SER A 129 -6.26 21.78 -1.91
N GLY A 130 -5.44 22.67 -2.45
CA GLY A 130 -4.06 22.40 -2.83
C GLY A 130 -3.16 22.04 -1.63
N GLN A 131 -3.30 22.77 -0.52
CA GLN A 131 -2.60 22.48 0.72
C GLN A 131 -2.94 21.06 1.23
N GLN A 132 -4.24 20.73 1.27
CA GLN A 132 -4.72 19.43 1.72
C GLN A 132 -4.24 18.28 0.81
N LEU A 133 -4.26 18.48 -0.51
CA LEU A 133 -3.76 17.51 -1.47
C LEU A 133 -2.27 17.19 -1.23
N ILE A 134 -1.44 18.23 -1.06
CA ILE A 134 -0.01 18.06 -0.79
C ILE A 134 0.22 17.37 0.56
N GLN A 135 -0.49 17.79 1.61
CA GLN A 135 -0.37 17.16 2.92
C GLN A 135 -0.75 15.69 2.89
N ASN A 136 -1.88 15.34 2.28
CA ASN A 136 -2.31 13.97 2.12
C ASN A 136 -1.30 13.15 1.31
N SER A 137 -0.80 13.69 0.20
CA SER A 137 0.21 13.03 -0.62
C SER A 137 1.50 12.74 0.17
N ARG A 138 1.98 13.70 0.96
CA ARG A 138 3.14 13.52 1.85
C ARG A 138 2.90 12.43 2.88
N GLN A 139 1.73 12.44 3.52
CA GLN A 139 1.36 11.47 4.55
C GLN A 139 1.33 10.04 4.00
N TRP A 140 0.68 9.82 2.86
CA TRP A 140 0.58 8.49 2.27
C TRP A 140 1.91 7.96 1.73
N SER A 141 2.69 8.81 1.06
CA SER A 141 4.04 8.43 0.61
C SER A 141 4.97 8.11 1.79
N ALA A 142 4.93 8.90 2.86
CA ALA A 142 5.69 8.65 4.07
C ALA A 142 5.23 7.37 4.79
N MET A 143 3.92 7.10 4.83
CA MET A 143 3.36 5.87 5.39
C MET A 143 3.91 4.63 4.66
N GLN A 144 3.93 4.66 3.33
CA GLN A 144 4.47 3.55 2.53
C GLN A 144 5.95 3.29 2.82
N GLN A 145 6.76 4.34 2.92
CA GLN A 145 8.16 4.22 3.28
C GLN A 145 8.34 3.69 4.71
N ALA A 146 7.61 4.25 5.68
CA ALA A 146 7.66 3.83 7.07
C ALA A 146 7.27 2.35 7.25
N LEU A 147 6.20 1.90 6.58
CA LEU A 147 5.80 0.49 6.56
C LEU A 147 6.90 -0.41 6.00
N SER A 148 7.59 0.03 4.95
CA SER A 148 8.69 -0.72 4.35
C SER A 148 9.90 -0.81 5.30
N HIS A 149 10.25 0.29 5.99
CA HIS A 149 11.32 0.30 7.00
C HIS A 149 10.99 -0.64 8.17
N GLN A 150 9.78 -0.55 8.72
CA GLN A 150 9.31 -1.40 9.80
C GLN A 150 9.28 -2.88 9.39
N ALA A 151 8.82 -3.17 8.18
CA ALA A 151 8.78 -4.52 7.63
C ALA A 151 10.18 -5.13 7.52
N LEU A 152 11.14 -4.37 6.99
CA LEU A 152 12.52 -4.83 6.85
C LEU A 152 13.17 -5.12 8.21
N ALA A 153 13.02 -4.19 9.17
CA ALA A 153 13.56 -4.36 10.51
C ALA A 153 12.95 -5.58 11.22
N ASN A 154 11.64 -5.75 11.13
CA ASN A 154 10.97 -6.87 11.78
C ASN A 154 11.25 -8.21 11.08
N ALA A 155 11.35 -8.24 9.74
CA ALA A 155 11.74 -9.44 9.01
C ALA A 155 13.14 -9.92 9.42
N SER A 156 14.10 -8.98 9.57
CA SER A 156 15.44 -9.29 10.05
C SER A 156 15.44 -9.88 11.48
N ASN A 157 14.70 -9.25 12.39
CA ASN A 157 14.57 -9.72 13.76
C ASN A 157 13.91 -11.12 13.84
N ARG A 158 12.90 -11.35 13.01
CA ARG A 158 12.24 -12.66 12.90
C ARG A 158 13.16 -13.73 12.34
N PHE A 159 13.95 -13.39 11.34
CA PHE A 159 14.93 -14.32 10.81
C PHE A 159 15.95 -14.75 11.88
N ALA A 160 16.46 -13.80 12.66
CA ALA A 160 17.34 -14.09 13.78
C ALA A 160 16.65 -14.98 14.84
N ALA A 161 15.38 -14.72 15.14
CA ALA A 161 14.59 -15.54 16.05
C ALA A 161 14.43 -16.99 15.56
N ILE A 162 14.15 -17.18 14.26
CA ILE A 162 14.06 -18.52 13.65
C ILE A 162 15.41 -19.23 13.70
N GLN A 163 16.52 -18.53 13.44
CA GLN A 163 17.87 -19.10 13.57
C GLN A 163 18.15 -19.57 15.00
N THR A 164 17.72 -18.80 16.01
CA THR A 164 17.84 -19.18 17.42
C THR A 164 17.03 -20.47 17.73
N LEU A 165 15.84 -20.60 17.20
CA LEU A 165 15.02 -21.81 17.34
C LEU A 165 15.67 -23.02 16.67
N ILE A 166 16.24 -22.83 15.47
CA ILE A 166 16.98 -23.90 14.74
C ILE A 166 18.20 -24.35 15.55
N ALA A 167 18.96 -23.41 16.10
CA ALA A 167 20.12 -23.73 16.93
C ALA A 167 19.69 -24.49 18.21
N ALA A 168 18.51 -24.19 18.78
CA ALA A 168 18.01 -24.88 19.95
C ALA A 168 17.63 -26.33 19.67
N ILE A 169 17.37 -26.73 18.41
CA ILE A 169 17.10 -28.13 18.03
C ILE A 169 18.30 -29.01 18.37
N SER A 170 19.53 -28.53 18.10
CA SER A 170 20.74 -29.31 18.38
C SER A 170 21.02 -29.51 19.87
N SER A 171 20.43 -28.68 20.75
CA SER A 171 20.55 -28.78 22.19
C SER A 171 19.34 -29.45 22.85
N ALA A 172 18.34 -29.84 22.07
CA ALA A 172 17.17 -30.55 22.60
C ALA A 172 17.54 -31.95 23.08
N THR A 173 17.21 -32.26 24.33
CA THR A 173 17.59 -33.53 24.98
C THR A 173 16.66 -34.69 24.68
N ASP A 174 15.47 -34.41 24.14
CA ASP A 174 14.46 -35.45 23.85
C ASP A 174 13.64 -35.12 22.59
N GLN A 175 12.97 -36.15 22.06
CA GLN A 175 12.15 -36.05 20.85
C GLN A 175 11.00 -35.04 21.01
N LYS A 176 10.44 -34.89 22.20
CA LYS A 176 9.36 -33.93 22.46
C LYS A 176 9.87 -32.50 22.32
N GLY A 177 11.08 -32.18 22.85
CA GLY A 177 11.70 -30.86 22.67
C GLY A 177 11.93 -30.53 21.20
N ILE A 178 12.32 -31.49 20.38
CA ILE A 178 12.47 -31.30 18.92
C ILE A 178 11.12 -31.03 18.28
N LEU A 179 10.05 -31.75 18.63
CA LEU A 179 8.71 -31.52 18.10
C LEU A 179 8.14 -30.17 18.52
N ASP A 180 8.38 -29.74 19.77
CA ASP A 180 7.97 -28.45 20.27
C ASP A 180 8.67 -27.30 19.49
N LEU A 181 9.97 -27.43 19.20
CA LEU A 181 10.73 -26.47 18.40
C LEU A 181 10.25 -26.45 16.94
N GLN A 182 9.98 -27.61 16.33
CA GLN A 182 9.44 -27.67 14.98
C GLN A 182 8.06 -27.00 14.88
N ALA A 183 7.17 -27.25 15.85
CA ALA A 183 5.86 -26.59 15.92
C ALA A 183 6.02 -25.07 16.07
N ARG A 184 6.99 -24.64 16.89
CA ARG A 184 7.29 -23.21 17.07
C ARG A 184 7.83 -22.57 15.79
N ILE A 185 8.77 -23.20 15.11
CA ILE A 185 9.30 -22.72 13.81
C ILE A 185 8.15 -22.63 12.80
N SER A 186 7.28 -23.63 12.74
CA SER A 186 6.12 -23.63 11.84
C SER A 186 5.15 -22.47 12.17
N ALA A 187 4.92 -22.20 13.44
CA ALA A 187 4.10 -21.08 13.88
C ALA A 187 4.74 -19.71 13.51
N GLU A 188 6.06 -19.55 13.68
CA GLU A 188 6.78 -18.33 13.28
C GLU A 188 6.74 -18.13 11.76
N LEU A 189 6.87 -19.20 10.97
CA LEU A 189 6.73 -19.15 9.51
C LEU A 189 5.30 -18.75 9.10
N GLY A 190 4.28 -19.29 9.76
CA GLY A 190 2.88 -18.90 9.54
C GLY A 190 2.62 -17.44 9.89
N MET A 191 3.24 -16.92 10.95
CA MET A 191 3.16 -15.50 11.30
C MET A 191 3.86 -14.61 10.27
N LEU A 192 5.03 -15.01 9.74
CA LEU A 192 5.70 -14.29 8.65
C LEU A 192 4.84 -14.22 7.39
N GLN A 193 4.19 -15.31 7.03
CA GLN A 193 3.27 -15.34 5.89
C GLN A 193 2.07 -14.41 6.10
N ASN A 194 1.52 -14.37 7.30
CA ASN A 194 0.46 -13.43 7.66
C ASN A 194 0.93 -11.96 7.59
N GLU A 195 2.14 -11.66 8.07
CA GLU A 195 2.73 -10.32 7.95
C GLU A 195 2.95 -9.92 6.50
N GLN A 196 3.45 -10.83 5.67
CA GLN A 196 3.60 -10.59 4.24
C GLN A 196 2.25 -10.28 3.57
N THR A 197 1.20 -11.01 3.92
CA THR A 197 -0.16 -10.75 3.42
C THR A 197 -0.67 -9.38 3.86
N LYS A 198 -0.49 -9.01 5.14
CA LYS A 198 -0.84 -7.67 5.63
C LYS A 198 -0.10 -6.56 4.89
N LEU A 199 1.21 -6.73 4.66
CA LEU A 199 2.01 -5.76 3.91
C LEU A 199 1.54 -5.61 2.47
N GLN A 200 1.16 -6.69 1.80
CA GLN A 200 0.60 -6.65 0.46
C GLN A 200 -0.71 -5.85 0.42
N ILE A 201 -1.62 -6.12 1.37
CA ILE A 201 -2.89 -5.37 1.49
C ILE A 201 -2.63 -3.88 1.75
N LEU A 202 -1.73 -3.56 2.69
CA LEU A 202 -1.39 -2.18 3.01
C LEU A 202 -0.76 -1.46 1.80
N ASN A 203 0.11 -2.14 1.04
CA ASN A 203 0.67 -1.60 -0.19
C ASN A 203 -0.41 -1.33 -1.25
N GLN A 204 -1.33 -2.25 -1.46
CA GLN A 204 -2.45 -2.05 -2.40
C GLN A 204 -3.34 -0.88 -1.96
N ALA A 205 -3.65 -0.79 -0.67
CA ALA A 205 -4.45 0.30 -0.12
C ALA A 205 -3.75 1.67 -0.26
N THR A 206 -2.44 1.75 0.00
CA THR A 206 -1.68 2.99 -0.19
C THR A 206 -1.57 3.38 -1.67
N GLN A 207 -1.38 2.43 -2.58
CA GLN A 207 -1.38 2.67 -4.02
C GLN A 207 -2.75 3.17 -4.53
N ALA A 208 -3.85 2.59 -4.04
CA ALA A 208 -5.20 3.05 -4.36
C ALA A 208 -5.41 4.49 -3.87
N GLN A 209 -4.95 4.80 -2.66
CA GLN A 209 -5.03 6.15 -2.12
C GLN A 209 -4.19 7.16 -2.92
N GLU A 210 -2.98 6.79 -3.32
CA GLU A 210 -2.15 7.65 -4.20
C GLU A 210 -2.81 7.88 -5.56
N SER A 211 -3.44 6.86 -6.13
CA SER A 211 -4.16 6.97 -7.39
C SER A 211 -5.35 7.92 -7.26
N SER A 212 -6.09 7.86 -6.16
CA SER A 212 -7.16 8.80 -5.83
C SER A 212 -6.66 10.23 -5.68
N LEU A 213 -5.54 10.44 -4.98
CA LEU A 213 -4.93 11.77 -4.84
C LEU A 213 -4.45 12.34 -6.18
N ARG A 214 -3.89 11.50 -7.07
CA ARG A 214 -3.52 11.91 -8.43
C ARG A 214 -4.75 12.31 -9.26
N GLN A 215 -5.86 11.59 -9.13
CA GLN A 215 -7.12 11.94 -9.77
C GLN A 215 -7.63 13.28 -9.27
N LEU A 216 -7.72 13.49 -7.95
CA LEU A 216 -8.12 14.75 -7.34
C LEU A 216 -7.25 15.92 -7.83
N GLY A 217 -5.94 15.73 -7.92
CA GLY A 217 -5.02 16.74 -8.45
C GLY A 217 -5.32 17.09 -9.91
N ARG A 218 -5.62 16.11 -10.76
CA ARG A 218 -6.03 16.37 -12.16
C ARG A 218 -7.35 17.14 -12.23
N GLU A 219 -8.33 16.75 -11.44
CA GLU A 219 -9.64 17.43 -11.39
C GLU A 219 -9.48 18.90 -10.93
N GLN A 220 -8.66 19.16 -9.91
CA GLN A 220 -8.36 20.51 -9.47
C GLN A 220 -7.67 21.34 -10.56
N VAL A 221 -6.76 20.77 -11.32
CA VAL A 221 -6.12 21.46 -12.46
C VAL A 221 -7.16 21.77 -13.54
N ILE A 222 -8.06 20.85 -13.86
CA ILE A 222 -9.12 21.08 -14.86
C ILE A 222 -10.07 22.17 -14.37
N ASP A 223 -10.50 22.11 -13.12
CA ASP A 223 -11.40 23.10 -12.51
C ASP A 223 -10.76 24.51 -12.51
N ALA A 224 -9.51 24.60 -12.07
CA ALA A 224 -8.76 25.87 -12.04
C ALA A 224 -8.54 26.46 -13.44
N HIS A 225 -8.48 25.63 -14.48
CA HIS A 225 -8.29 26.10 -15.85
C HIS A 225 -9.60 26.49 -16.53
N GLY A 226 -10.76 26.05 -16.03
CA GLY A 226 -12.05 26.28 -16.65
C GLY A 226 -12.18 25.69 -18.06
N PRO A 227 -13.31 25.91 -18.75
CA PRO A 227 -13.51 25.39 -20.10
C PRO A 227 -12.54 26.06 -21.07
N PHE A 228 -11.82 25.26 -21.85
CA PHE A 228 -10.81 25.69 -22.83
C PHE A 228 -11.37 26.74 -23.79
N VAL A 229 -12.62 26.59 -24.21
CA VAL A 229 -13.31 27.51 -25.14
C VAL A 229 -13.46 28.92 -24.56
N ALA A 230 -13.64 29.08 -23.24
CA ALA A 230 -13.80 30.37 -22.62
C ALA A 230 -12.53 31.27 -22.69
N ARG A 231 -11.35 30.65 -22.91
CA ARG A 231 -10.08 31.38 -23.03
C ARG A 231 -9.87 32.04 -24.38
N PHE A 232 -10.63 31.61 -25.39
CA PHE A 232 -10.53 32.09 -26.76
C PHE A 232 -11.76 32.93 -27.18
N GLN A 233 -12.67 33.23 -26.23
CA GLN A 233 -13.74 34.15 -26.50
C GLN A 233 -13.14 35.56 -26.45
N PRO A 234 -13.34 36.40 -27.51
CA PRO A 234 -12.91 37.79 -27.47
C PRO A 234 -13.65 38.50 -26.31
N THR A 235 -12.93 39.20 -25.45
CA THR A 235 -13.52 40.07 -24.45
C THR A 235 -14.32 41.15 -25.19
N PRO A 236 -15.58 41.41 -24.80
CA PRO A 236 -16.41 42.47 -25.40
C PRO A 236 -15.81 43.84 -25.30
#